data_44fb6af9ef52a53fe6440b666b2336ad
#
_entry.id   44fb6af9ef52a53fe6440b666b2336ad
#
_cell.length_a   1.000
_cell.length_b   1.000
_cell.length_c   1.000
_cell.angle_alpha   90.00
_cell.angle_beta   90.00
_cell.angle_gamma   90.00
#
_symmetry.space_group_name_H-M   'P 1'
#
loop_
_entity.id
_entity.type
_entity.pdbx_description
1 polymer ?
#
loop_
_entity_poly.entity_id
_entity_poly.type
_entity_poly.pdbx_seq_one_letter_code
_entity_poly.pdbx_strand_id
1 'polypeptide(L)'
;MQTKRLTRWTIGAVLATGALLLAACGGSGEDKAGGAEKEKPRVLTMANAIHGEPPAQLSSWAEEVGRLSGGTLAIEFKNGWRMGEARYEAATLRDVRAGKADLAWVGARAFDTVGLTSFQALVAPLLIDSYELEAKVFEQGIPEQMLEGVEELDLVGIGVLPGPMRKLLGVSKAFVRPGDFAGEVVGLQDSAVADEALRALGGTPRPVPSSAKLDGLDAYEQQLSSIEGNGYDRGAKYVTANVNLWPRPLVLVMRTQAFERLTDEQQSALRDAAAAAISSALAASRAEDAEAAPVLCRRGLKFAVASASDLAELRSAVEPVYADLEADPETKSAIDEISDLKAELAASAEAPTCAGSDSGRGSHPWVQAAAKRTPIDGVYEVTTTEQELLAADAEEALVENYGAFRWVLDRGRFEMKQKNGASDRWATGTYSVRGDAVEFTVEDTGGVAPNDAHERPGEVFTFRWSLYRDQLTLAAVEDAISPEPFRAKPWRRVK
;
A
#
# COMPACT_ATOMS: atom_id res chain seq x y z
N MET A 1 -20.15 -51.62 1.28
CA MET A 1 -20.70 -52.33 2.47
C MET A 1 -20.13 -51.67 3.71
N GLN A 2 -20.86 -50.95 4.38
CA GLN A 2 -21.26 -50.77 5.77
C GLN A 2 -21.63 -49.30 6.03
N THR A 3 -22.92 -49.17 6.17
CA THR A 3 -23.67 -48.02 6.67
C THR A 3 -23.44 -47.84 8.18
N LYS A 4 -23.24 -46.59 8.63
CA LYS A 4 -23.50 -46.20 10.03
C LYS A 4 -24.28 -44.89 10.13
N ARG A 5 -25.40 -45.04 10.65
CA ARG A 5 -26.58 -44.32 11.08
C ARG A 5 -26.34 -43.01 11.81
N LEU A 6 -27.19 -42.07 11.40
CA LEU A 6 -27.53 -40.83 12.12
C LEU A 6 -28.20 -41.14 13.47
N THR A 7 -27.87 -40.36 14.48
CA THR A 7 -28.66 -40.24 15.71
C THR A 7 -29.10 -38.79 15.92
N ARG A 8 -30.39 -38.57 15.76
CA ARG A 8 -31.12 -37.34 16.12
C ARG A 8 -31.28 -37.29 17.63
N TRP A 9 -31.03 -36.14 18.24
CA TRP A 9 -31.50 -35.81 19.57
C TRP A 9 -32.44 -34.62 19.49
N THR A 10 -33.70 -34.89 19.88
CA THR A 10 -34.79 -33.94 20.16
C THR A 10 -34.93 -33.79 21.67
N ILE A 11 -34.91 -32.55 22.17
CA ILE A 11 -35.41 -32.16 23.52
C ILE A 11 -36.02 -30.78 23.27
N GLY A 12 -37.29 -30.49 23.39
CA GLY A 12 -38.21 -30.77 24.47
C GLY A 12 -38.58 -29.38 25.02
N ALA A 13 -39.71 -28.81 24.59
CA ALA A 13 -40.25 -27.53 25.05
C ALA A 13 -40.80 -27.66 26.48
N VAL A 14 -40.60 -26.65 27.32
CA VAL A 14 -41.38 -26.44 28.54
C VAL A 14 -41.91 -25.01 28.54
N LEU A 15 -43.21 -24.91 28.38
CA LEU A 15 -44.05 -23.76 28.67
C LEU A 15 -44.25 -23.65 30.18
N ALA A 16 -44.09 -22.47 30.75
CA ALA A 16 -44.69 -22.10 32.02
C ALA A 16 -45.27 -20.71 31.94
N THR A 17 -46.58 -20.67 31.88
CA THR A 17 -47.47 -19.52 32.06
C THR A 17 -47.54 -19.12 33.52
N GLY A 18 -47.48 -17.86 33.83
CA GLY A 18 -47.77 -17.30 35.15
C GLY A 18 -48.11 -15.81 35.03
N ALA A 19 -49.40 -15.54 34.89
CA ALA A 19 -49.94 -14.20 35.03
C ALA A 19 -50.20 -13.89 36.51
N LEU A 20 -49.91 -12.67 36.95
CA LEU A 20 -50.59 -12.02 38.07
C LEU A 20 -50.47 -10.52 37.96
N LEU A 21 -51.65 -9.92 37.85
CA LEU A 21 -51.96 -8.51 37.99
C LEU A 21 -51.74 -8.05 39.44
N LEU A 22 -51.33 -6.81 39.65
CA LEU A 22 -52.02 -5.86 40.54
C LEU A 22 -51.43 -4.46 40.45
N ALA A 23 -52.33 -3.51 40.42
CA ALA A 23 -52.16 -2.08 40.26
C ALA A 23 -51.68 -1.37 41.54
N ALA A 24 -51.04 -0.21 41.42
CA ALA A 24 -51.58 1.09 41.86
C ALA A 24 -50.48 2.17 41.98
N CYS A 25 -50.73 3.29 41.33
CA CYS A 25 -50.53 4.69 41.71
C CYS A 25 -49.24 5.15 42.39
N GLY A 26 -48.60 6.17 41.76
CA GLY A 26 -47.70 7.11 42.41
C GLY A 26 -46.83 7.82 41.38
N GLY A 27 -47.22 9.04 40.94
CA GLY A 27 -46.53 9.83 39.97
C GLY A 27 -45.24 10.46 40.50
N SER A 28 -44.30 10.62 39.61
CA SER A 28 -43.39 11.76 39.50
C SER A 28 -42.71 11.63 38.14
N GLY A 29 -42.77 12.68 37.35
CA GLY A 29 -42.18 12.73 36.03
C GLY A 29 -40.68 12.65 36.10
N GLU A 30 -40.12 11.63 35.45
CA GLU A 30 -38.77 11.63 34.99
C GLU A 30 -38.82 11.59 33.45
N ASP A 31 -38.39 12.70 32.88
CA ASP A 31 -38.12 12.79 31.46
C ASP A 31 -37.15 11.70 31.06
N LYS A 32 -37.66 10.60 30.55
CA LYS A 32 -36.85 9.67 29.77
C LYS A 32 -36.42 10.42 28.50
N ALA A 33 -35.24 11.02 28.54
CA ALA A 33 -34.53 11.32 27.33
C ALA A 33 -34.44 9.99 26.54
N GLY A 34 -35.25 9.88 25.50
CA GLY A 34 -35.20 8.80 24.54
C GLY A 34 -33.83 8.83 23.90
N GLY A 35 -32.92 7.97 24.35
CA GLY A 35 -31.74 7.67 23.58
C GLY A 35 -32.21 7.07 22.27
N ALA A 36 -32.17 7.86 21.21
CA ALA A 36 -32.37 7.36 19.87
C ALA A 36 -31.39 6.20 19.68
N GLU A 37 -31.89 4.99 19.54
CA GLU A 37 -31.10 3.82 19.13
C GLU A 37 -30.41 4.27 17.83
N LYS A 38 -29.06 4.40 17.85
CA LYS A 38 -28.31 4.77 16.66
C LYS A 38 -28.59 3.71 15.60
N GLU A 39 -29.26 4.12 14.54
CA GLU A 39 -29.55 3.26 13.41
C GLU A 39 -28.22 2.65 12.92
N LYS A 40 -28.21 1.35 12.65
CA LYS A 40 -26.99 0.70 12.16
C LYS A 40 -26.57 1.32 10.85
N PRO A 41 -25.25 1.58 10.66
CA PRO A 41 -24.77 2.17 9.42
C PRO A 41 -25.13 1.28 8.22
N ARG A 42 -25.48 1.92 7.12
CA ARG A 42 -25.57 1.24 5.83
C ARG A 42 -24.14 0.93 5.38
N VAL A 43 -23.85 -0.35 5.22
CA VAL A 43 -22.53 -0.81 4.77
C VAL A 43 -22.52 -0.84 3.24
N LEU A 44 -21.57 -0.14 2.65
CA LEU A 44 -21.28 -0.16 1.21
C LEU A 44 -20.06 -1.04 0.96
N THR A 45 -20.20 -2.01 0.06
CA THR A 45 -19.09 -2.91 -0.30
C THR A 45 -18.20 -2.29 -1.37
N MET A 46 -16.90 -2.20 -1.11
CA MET A 46 -15.90 -1.69 -2.06
C MET A 46 -14.99 -2.82 -2.56
N ALA A 47 -14.95 -3.02 -3.87
CA ALA A 47 -14.02 -3.94 -4.50
C ALA A 47 -12.58 -3.44 -4.38
N ASN A 48 -11.68 -4.25 -3.83
CA ASN A 48 -10.27 -3.94 -3.62
C ASN A 48 -9.38 -5.03 -4.24
N ALA A 49 -8.57 -4.65 -5.24
CA ALA A 49 -7.75 -5.58 -6.02
C ALA A 49 -6.44 -5.99 -5.34
N ILE A 50 -6.19 -5.58 -4.10
CA ILE A 50 -5.00 -5.96 -3.34
C ILE A 50 -5.35 -6.89 -2.18
N HIS A 51 -4.35 -7.57 -1.63
CA HIS A 51 -4.45 -8.26 -0.36
C HIS A 51 -4.05 -7.32 0.80
N GLY A 52 -4.66 -7.54 1.96
CA GLY A 52 -4.36 -6.76 3.15
C GLY A 52 -5.08 -5.41 3.19
N GLU A 53 -4.50 -4.48 3.92
CA GLU A 53 -5.07 -3.15 4.13
C GLU A 53 -5.13 -2.35 2.82
N PRO A 54 -6.21 -1.59 2.59
CA PRO A 54 -6.27 -0.68 1.46
C PRO A 54 -5.21 0.42 1.58
N PRO A 55 -4.81 1.07 0.46
CA PRO A 55 -3.91 2.22 0.52
C PRO A 55 -4.40 3.27 1.52
N ALA A 56 -3.47 3.94 2.21
CA ALA A 56 -3.79 4.90 3.28
C ALA A 56 -4.80 5.98 2.83
N GLN A 57 -4.72 6.42 1.56
CA GLN A 57 -5.65 7.38 0.98
C GLN A 57 -7.10 6.88 1.02
N LEU A 58 -7.31 5.59 0.76
CA LEU A 58 -8.64 4.97 0.75
C LEU A 58 -9.16 4.70 2.15
N SER A 59 -8.29 4.31 3.07
CA SER A 59 -8.64 4.15 4.49
C SER A 59 -9.08 5.48 5.08
N SER A 60 -8.31 6.55 4.85
CA SER A 60 -8.66 7.92 5.30
C SER A 60 -9.97 8.41 4.68
N TRP A 61 -10.19 8.15 3.39
CA TRP A 61 -11.46 8.47 2.75
C TRP A 61 -12.64 7.72 3.39
N ALA A 62 -12.50 6.43 3.66
CA ALA A 62 -13.57 5.62 4.25
C ALA A 62 -13.91 6.06 5.69
N GLU A 63 -12.92 6.45 6.48
CA GLU A 63 -13.09 7.03 7.81
C GLU A 63 -13.85 8.36 7.73
N GLU A 64 -13.46 9.22 6.79
CA GLU A 64 -14.10 10.51 6.58
C GLU A 64 -15.56 10.38 6.10
N VAL A 65 -15.87 9.40 5.25
CA VAL A 65 -17.25 9.04 4.88
C VAL A 65 -18.07 8.71 6.13
N GLY A 66 -17.54 7.89 7.03
CA GLY A 66 -18.19 7.56 8.30
C GLY A 66 -18.44 8.80 9.15
N ARG A 67 -17.47 9.69 9.23
CA ARG A 67 -17.57 10.95 9.99
C ARG A 67 -18.58 11.93 9.39
N LEU A 68 -18.49 12.20 8.08
CA LEU A 68 -19.35 13.17 7.40
C LEU A 68 -20.79 12.68 7.26
N SER A 69 -21.01 11.38 7.14
CA SER A 69 -22.35 10.81 7.15
C SER A 69 -22.98 10.73 8.54
N GLY A 70 -22.31 11.22 9.60
CA GLY A 70 -22.78 11.08 10.97
C GLY A 70 -22.85 9.63 11.46
N GLY A 71 -22.11 8.73 10.84
CA GLY A 71 -22.07 7.29 11.13
C GLY A 71 -23.22 6.51 10.47
N THR A 72 -23.94 7.10 9.50
CA THR A 72 -25.00 6.38 8.75
C THR A 72 -24.46 5.56 7.58
N LEU A 73 -23.20 5.80 7.16
CA LEU A 73 -22.47 5.00 6.17
C LEU A 73 -21.23 4.37 6.78
N ALA A 74 -20.87 3.18 6.27
CA ALA A 74 -19.61 2.53 6.50
C ALA A 74 -19.12 1.84 5.21
N ILE A 75 -17.83 1.82 4.97
CA ILE A 75 -17.22 1.17 3.80
C ILE A 75 -16.60 -0.16 4.23
N GLU A 76 -16.95 -1.24 3.55
CA GLU A 76 -16.36 -2.57 3.74
C GLU A 76 -15.52 -2.94 2.52
N PHE A 77 -14.21 -3.07 2.68
CA PHE A 77 -13.30 -3.47 1.62
C PHE A 77 -13.35 -4.99 1.38
N LYS A 78 -13.56 -5.40 0.14
CA LYS A 78 -13.50 -6.80 -0.31
C LYS A 78 -12.18 -7.05 -1.01
N ASN A 79 -11.19 -7.53 -0.26
CA ASN A 79 -9.81 -7.69 -0.69
C ASN A 79 -9.64 -8.81 -1.73
N GLY A 80 -8.57 -8.74 -2.53
CA GLY A 80 -8.21 -9.74 -3.53
C GLY A 80 -9.12 -9.77 -4.76
N TRP A 81 -9.91 -8.72 -4.98
CA TRP A 81 -10.87 -8.65 -6.09
C TRP A 81 -10.18 -8.68 -7.44
N ARG A 82 -10.42 -9.72 -8.25
CA ARG A 82 -9.82 -9.89 -9.59
C ARG A 82 -8.28 -9.86 -9.65
N MET A 83 -7.58 -9.94 -8.53
CA MET A 83 -6.15 -9.69 -8.39
C MET A 83 -5.27 -10.54 -9.32
N GLY A 84 -5.69 -11.76 -9.68
CA GLY A 84 -4.96 -12.66 -10.59
C GLY A 84 -5.17 -12.40 -12.08
N GLU A 85 -5.99 -11.41 -12.45
CA GLU A 85 -6.31 -11.10 -13.86
C GLU A 85 -5.47 -9.93 -14.37
N ALA A 86 -4.91 -10.01 -15.59
CA ALA A 86 -4.14 -8.91 -16.18
C ALA A 86 -4.99 -7.64 -16.40
N ARG A 87 -6.29 -7.81 -16.63
CA ARG A 87 -7.27 -6.74 -16.84
C ARG A 87 -8.20 -6.58 -15.63
N TYR A 88 -7.65 -6.69 -14.41
CA TYR A 88 -8.42 -6.72 -13.19
C TYR A 88 -9.24 -5.45 -12.94
N GLU A 89 -8.73 -4.26 -13.30
CA GLU A 89 -9.43 -2.99 -13.09
C GLU A 89 -10.63 -2.85 -14.02
N ALA A 90 -10.48 -3.15 -15.31
CA ALA A 90 -11.61 -3.20 -16.24
C ALA A 90 -12.66 -4.26 -15.86
N ALA A 91 -12.22 -5.40 -15.32
CA ALA A 91 -13.12 -6.42 -14.81
C ALA A 91 -13.85 -5.95 -13.55
N THR A 92 -13.18 -5.21 -12.68
CA THR A 92 -13.76 -4.62 -11.48
C THR A 92 -14.83 -3.59 -11.82
N LEU A 93 -14.59 -2.69 -12.77
CA LEU A 93 -15.61 -1.74 -13.26
C LEU A 93 -16.87 -2.46 -13.77
N ARG A 94 -16.70 -3.52 -14.56
CA ARG A 94 -17.84 -4.35 -15.02
C ARG A 94 -18.56 -5.03 -13.85
N ASP A 95 -17.86 -5.46 -12.83
CA ASP A 95 -18.46 -6.11 -11.67
C ASP A 95 -19.27 -5.13 -10.82
N VAL A 96 -18.80 -3.89 -10.61
CA VAL A 96 -19.56 -2.83 -9.91
C VAL A 96 -20.80 -2.47 -10.70
N ARG A 97 -20.67 -2.26 -12.01
CA ARG A 97 -21.83 -2.04 -12.90
C ARG A 97 -22.86 -3.17 -12.80
N ALA A 98 -22.41 -4.41 -12.73
CA ALA A 98 -23.27 -5.59 -12.56
C ALA A 98 -23.82 -5.75 -11.12
N GLY A 99 -23.46 -4.89 -10.19
CA GLY A 99 -23.93 -4.91 -8.80
C GLY A 99 -23.31 -6.00 -7.92
N LYS A 100 -22.12 -6.50 -8.25
CA LYS A 100 -21.38 -7.44 -7.40
C LYS A 100 -20.67 -6.76 -6.23
N ALA A 101 -20.38 -5.47 -6.34
CA ALA A 101 -19.99 -4.56 -5.28
C ALA A 101 -20.69 -3.23 -5.49
N ASP A 102 -20.82 -2.39 -4.47
CA ASP A 102 -21.44 -1.08 -4.55
C ASP A 102 -20.47 -0.04 -5.11
N LEU A 103 -19.20 -0.16 -4.73
CA LEU A 103 -18.10 0.75 -5.02
C LEU A 103 -16.89 0.02 -5.57
N ALA A 104 -16.07 0.73 -6.32
CA ALA A 104 -14.69 0.36 -6.59
C ALA A 104 -13.79 1.58 -6.59
N TRP A 105 -12.50 1.34 -6.42
CA TRP A 105 -11.43 2.24 -6.82
C TRP A 105 -10.58 1.57 -7.91
N VAL A 106 -10.23 2.33 -8.92
CA VAL A 106 -9.33 1.88 -10.00
C VAL A 106 -8.41 3.02 -10.39
N GLY A 107 -7.27 2.70 -10.99
CA GLY A 107 -6.40 3.74 -11.56
C GLY A 107 -7.12 4.47 -12.71
N ALA A 108 -6.94 5.78 -12.83
CA ALA A 108 -7.51 6.59 -13.90
C ALA A 108 -7.23 6.01 -15.30
N ARG A 109 -6.05 5.42 -15.49
CA ARG A 109 -5.64 4.75 -16.75
C ARG A 109 -6.57 3.61 -17.17
N ALA A 110 -7.25 2.93 -16.22
CA ALA A 110 -8.07 1.77 -16.53
C ALA A 110 -9.32 2.12 -17.35
N PHE A 111 -9.75 3.38 -17.32
CA PHE A 111 -10.94 3.83 -18.03
C PHE A 111 -10.77 3.82 -19.54
N ASP A 112 -9.56 4.04 -20.07
CA ASP A 112 -9.28 3.94 -21.50
C ASP A 112 -9.50 2.52 -22.04
N THR A 113 -9.33 1.49 -21.20
CA THR A 113 -9.54 0.07 -21.57
C THR A 113 -11.02 -0.34 -21.63
N VAL A 114 -11.91 0.51 -21.16
CA VAL A 114 -13.38 0.32 -21.23
C VAL A 114 -14.06 1.34 -22.13
N GLY A 115 -13.28 2.13 -22.86
CA GLY A 115 -13.72 3.07 -23.90
C GLY A 115 -14.04 4.48 -23.40
N LEU A 116 -13.63 4.84 -22.18
CA LEU A 116 -13.79 6.18 -21.63
C LEU A 116 -12.47 6.95 -21.70
N THR A 117 -12.45 8.09 -22.42
CA THR A 117 -11.24 8.88 -22.68
C THR A 117 -11.01 10.02 -21.69
N SER A 118 -12.03 10.39 -20.89
CA SER A 118 -12.01 11.59 -20.07
C SER A 118 -10.81 11.72 -19.11
N PHE A 119 -10.21 10.59 -18.66
CA PHE A 119 -9.05 10.62 -17.75
C PHE A 119 -7.70 10.54 -18.45
N GLN A 120 -7.66 10.49 -19.78
CA GLN A 120 -6.41 10.24 -20.52
C GLN A 120 -5.34 11.32 -20.29
N ALA A 121 -5.74 12.58 -20.11
CA ALA A 121 -4.80 13.66 -19.83
C ALA A 121 -4.04 13.47 -18.51
N LEU A 122 -4.65 12.83 -17.48
CA LEU A 122 -3.98 12.56 -16.21
C LEU A 122 -2.86 11.51 -16.33
N VAL A 123 -2.90 10.69 -17.38
CA VAL A 123 -1.94 9.61 -17.63
C VAL A 123 -1.17 9.79 -18.93
N ALA A 124 -1.28 10.98 -19.54
CA ALA A 124 -0.47 11.34 -20.70
C ALA A 124 1.02 11.21 -20.37
N PRO A 125 1.83 10.55 -21.25
CA PRO A 125 3.20 10.18 -20.91
C PRO A 125 4.09 11.39 -20.68
N LEU A 126 4.77 11.43 -19.51
CA LEU A 126 5.69 12.49 -19.09
C LEU A 126 5.04 13.89 -18.94
N LEU A 127 3.70 13.99 -18.91
CA LEU A 127 3.00 15.26 -18.70
C LEU A 127 3.06 15.64 -17.22
N ILE A 128 2.40 14.89 -16.36
CA ILE A 128 2.46 15.09 -14.90
C ILE A 128 3.66 14.28 -14.39
N ASP A 129 4.79 14.93 -14.22
CA ASP A 129 6.06 14.29 -13.90
C ASP A 129 6.61 14.64 -12.50
N SER A 130 5.82 15.35 -11.69
CA SER A 130 6.18 15.72 -10.33
C SER A 130 4.95 15.83 -9.42
N TYR A 131 5.14 15.62 -8.12
CA TYR A 131 4.09 15.81 -7.11
C TYR A 131 3.66 17.28 -6.97
N GLU A 132 4.54 18.22 -7.30
CA GLU A 132 4.24 19.65 -7.32
C GLU A 132 3.22 19.97 -8.42
N LEU A 133 3.41 19.39 -9.61
CA LEU A 133 2.47 19.57 -10.72
C LEU A 133 1.16 18.81 -10.43
N GLU A 134 1.23 17.57 -9.93
CA GLU A 134 0.04 16.83 -9.55
C GLU A 134 -0.81 17.61 -8.54
N ALA A 135 -0.18 18.22 -7.52
CA ALA A 135 -0.88 19.07 -6.56
C ALA A 135 -1.62 20.23 -7.23
N LYS A 136 -0.96 20.94 -8.16
CA LYS A 136 -1.59 22.04 -8.91
C LYS A 136 -2.76 21.59 -9.78
N VAL A 137 -2.63 20.43 -10.44
CA VAL A 137 -3.70 19.84 -11.26
C VAL A 137 -4.95 19.56 -10.41
N PHE A 138 -4.76 19.04 -9.19
CA PHE A 138 -5.86 18.81 -8.26
C PHE A 138 -6.40 20.13 -7.66
N GLU A 139 -5.55 21.11 -7.36
CA GLU A 139 -5.97 22.43 -6.88
C GLU A 139 -6.84 23.19 -7.90
N GLN A 140 -6.63 22.97 -9.19
CA GLN A 140 -7.44 23.57 -10.26
C GLN A 140 -8.75 22.81 -10.54
N GLY A 141 -8.97 21.65 -9.89
CA GLY A 141 -10.21 20.87 -10.09
C GLY A 141 -10.28 20.16 -11.44
N ILE A 142 -9.16 19.98 -12.13
CA ILE A 142 -9.11 19.29 -13.44
C ILE A 142 -9.63 17.85 -13.34
N PRO A 143 -9.23 17.02 -12.34
CA PRO A 143 -9.70 15.63 -12.24
C PRO A 143 -11.21 15.53 -11.93
N GLU A 144 -11.79 16.49 -11.22
CA GLU A 144 -13.22 16.51 -10.89
C GLU A 144 -14.08 16.71 -12.14
N GLN A 145 -13.63 17.53 -13.10
CA GLN A 145 -14.35 17.76 -14.37
C GLN A 145 -14.41 16.46 -15.20
N MET A 146 -13.38 15.64 -15.12
CA MET A 146 -13.28 14.36 -15.84
C MET A 146 -14.24 13.29 -15.32
N LEU A 147 -14.79 13.45 -14.09
CA LEU A 147 -15.75 12.51 -13.50
C LEU A 147 -17.09 12.47 -14.23
N GLU A 148 -17.46 13.53 -14.95
CA GLU A 148 -18.72 13.58 -15.69
C GLU A 148 -18.82 12.46 -16.73
N GLY A 149 -17.71 12.10 -17.39
CA GLY A 149 -17.67 11.01 -18.36
C GLY A 149 -17.96 9.62 -17.79
N VAL A 150 -17.84 9.41 -16.47
CA VAL A 150 -18.08 8.11 -15.83
C VAL A 150 -19.53 7.65 -15.97
N GLU A 151 -20.48 8.56 -16.16
CA GLU A 151 -21.91 8.26 -16.34
C GLU A 151 -22.16 7.43 -17.60
N GLU A 152 -21.33 7.53 -18.63
CA GLU A 152 -21.41 6.73 -19.84
C GLU A 152 -21.26 5.21 -19.57
N LEU A 153 -20.65 4.87 -18.41
CA LEU A 153 -20.47 3.50 -17.98
C LEU A 153 -21.59 2.98 -17.05
N ASP A 154 -22.72 3.69 -16.89
CA ASP A 154 -23.75 3.44 -15.86
C ASP A 154 -23.17 3.44 -14.43
N LEU A 155 -22.15 4.25 -14.19
CA LEU A 155 -21.51 4.46 -12.90
C LEU A 155 -21.57 5.94 -12.52
N VAL A 156 -21.45 6.22 -11.23
CA VAL A 156 -21.32 7.57 -10.69
C VAL A 156 -19.89 7.77 -10.22
N GLY A 157 -19.24 8.83 -10.70
CA GLY A 157 -17.96 9.30 -10.17
C GLY A 157 -18.14 9.89 -8.78
N ILE A 158 -17.41 9.38 -7.80
CA ILE A 158 -17.43 9.86 -6.42
C ILE A 158 -16.32 10.89 -6.20
N GLY A 159 -15.14 10.65 -6.76
CA GLY A 159 -13.99 11.53 -6.66
C GLY A 159 -12.75 10.92 -7.29
N VAL A 160 -11.73 11.74 -7.45
CA VAL A 160 -10.39 11.33 -7.86
C VAL A 160 -9.42 11.66 -6.73
N LEU A 161 -8.61 10.69 -6.33
CA LEU A 161 -7.54 10.88 -5.35
C LEU A 161 -6.19 10.89 -6.08
N PRO A 162 -5.27 11.81 -5.74
CA PRO A 162 -3.91 11.78 -6.29
C PRO A 162 -3.19 10.49 -5.86
N GLY A 163 -2.18 10.11 -6.63
CA GLY A 163 -1.46 8.88 -6.40
C GLY A 163 0.02 8.94 -6.72
N PRO A 164 0.77 7.89 -6.39
CA PRO A 164 2.22 7.88 -6.52
C PRO A 164 2.68 7.92 -7.98
N MET A 165 3.87 8.50 -8.19
CA MET A 165 4.54 8.55 -9.50
C MET A 165 4.96 7.16 -9.96
N ARG A 166 4.70 6.87 -11.24
CA ARG A 166 5.07 5.59 -11.87
C ARG A 166 6.43 5.71 -12.53
N LYS A 167 7.31 4.79 -12.19
CA LYS A 167 8.71 4.72 -12.64
C LYS A 167 8.98 3.39 -13.34
N LEU A 168 10.12 3.29 -14.00
CA LEU A 168 10.56 2.05 -14.61
C LEU A 168 11.55 1.33 -13.70
N LEU A 169 11.14 0.13 -13.26
CA LEU A 169 11.98 -0.84 -12.58
C LEU A 169 12.65 -1.74 -13.63
N GLY A 170 13.93 -1.63 -13.82
CA GLY A 170 14.70 -2.41 -14.78
C GLY A 170 15.33 -3.65 -14.16
N VAL A 171 15.05 -4.81 -14.74
CA VAL A 171 15.55 -6.10 -14.22
C VAL A 171 17.07 -6.19 -14.32
N SER A 172 17.64 -5.85 -15.46
CA SER A 172 19.09 -5.98 -15.72
C SER A 172 19.80 -4.68 -16.08
N LYS A 173 19.07 -3.65 -16.56
CA LYS A 173 19.58 -2.36 -17.00
C LYS A 173 18.64 -1.22 -16.62
N ALA A 174 19.13 0.02 -16.71
CA ALA A 174 18.31 1.23 -16.54
C ALA A 174 17.54 1.54 -17.84
N PHE A 175 16.40 2.26 -17.69
CA PHE A 175 15.53 2.70 -18.78
C PHE A 175 15.41 4.23 -18.72
N VAL A 176 16.41 4.95 -19.21
CA VAL A 176 16.49 6.40 -19.08
C VAL A 176 16.41 7.16 -20.43
N ARG A 177 16.43 6.43 -21.56
CA ARG A 177 16.32 6.99 -22.92
C ARG A 177 15.61 6.00 -23.85
N PRO A 178 15.07 6.42 -25.01
CA PRO A 178 14.32 5.53 -25.90
C PRO A 178 15.09 4.27 -26.32
N GLY A 179 16.39 4.39 -26.59
CA GLY A 179 17.22 3.24 -26.97
C GLY A 179 17.29 2.11 -25.94
N ASP A 180 16.96 2.38 -24.68
CA ASP A 180 16.94 1.37 -23.61
C ASP A 180 15.71 0.46 -23.70
N PHE A 181 14.65 0.88 -24.39
CA PHE A 181 13.40 0.12 -24.56
C PHE A 181 13.42 -0.82 -25.75
N ALA A 182 14.32 -0.61 -26.72
CA ALA A 182 14.31 -1.32 -27.99
C ALA A 182 14.39 -2.85 -27.82
N GLY A 183 13.31 -3.54 -28.17
CA GLY A 183 13.18 -4.99 -28.09
C GLY A 183 12.89 -5.56 -26.71
N GLU A 184 12.73 -4.72 -25.68
CA GLU A 184 12.52 -5.12 -24.31
C GLU A 184 11.04 -5.28 -23.96
N VAL A 185 10.72 -6.25 -23.12
CA VAL A 185 9.36 -6.52 -22.64
C VAL A 185 9.12 -5.73 -21.36
N VAL A 186 8.20 -4.77 -21.43
CA VAL A 186 7.87 -3.90 -20.29
C VAL A 186 6.51 -4.29 -19.71
N GLY A 187 6.50 -4.75 -18.47
CA GLY A 187 5.28 -5.02 -17.73
C GLY A 187 4.59 -3.70 -17.35
N LEU A 188 3.26 -3.67 -17.45
CA LEU A 188 2.45 -2.53 -17.04
C LEU A 188 1.10 -3.01 -16.51
N GLN A 189 0.42 -2.15 -15.78
CA GLN A 189 -0.99 -2.35 -15.50
C GLN A 189 -1.80 -1.87 -16.72
N ASP A 190 -2.83 -2.62 -17.12
CA ASP A 190 -3.56 -2.45 -18.38
C ASP A 190 -4.05 -1.00 -18.60
N SER A 191 -3.66 -0.41 -19.74
CA SER A 191 -4.02 0.93 -20.19
C SER A 191 -3.67 1.07 -21.67
N ALA A 192 -4.55 1.60 -22.47
CA ALA A 192 -4.31 1.85 -23.89
C ALA A 192 -3.22 2.92 -24.10
N VAL A 193 -3.32 4.04 -23.37
CA VAL A 193 -2.34 5.14 -23.44
C VAL A 193 -0.94 4.68 -23.02
N ALA A 194 -0.85 3.92 -21.92
CA ALA A 194 0.43 3.40 -21.43
C ALA A 194 1.04 2.37 -22.41
N ASP A 195 0.21 1.54 -23.04
CA ASP A 195 0.62 0.58 -24.07
C ASP A 195 1.22 1.31 -25.29
N GLU A 196 0.54 2.33 -25.77
CA GLU A 196 1.01 3.17 -26.89
C GLU A 196 2.29 3.92 -26.54
N ALA A 197 2.36 4.50 -25.34
CA ALA A 197 3.55 5.20 -24.87
C ALA A 197 4.78 4.30 -24.83
N LEU A 198 4.64 3.08 -24.29
CA LEU A 198 5.76 2.13 -24.24
C LEU A 198 6.16 1.64 -25.63
N ARG A 199 5.21 1.49 -26.58
CA ARG A 199 5.52 1.20 -28.00
C ARG A 199 6.25 2.35 -28.67
N ALA A 200 5.81 3.57 -28.45
CA ALA A 200 6.47 4.78 -28.97
C ALA A 200 7.91 4.91 -28.46
N LEU A 201 8.18 4.49 -27.23
CA LEU A 201 9.52 4.40 -26.66
C LEU A 201 10.34 3.23 -27.24
N GLY A 202 9.75 2.32 -28.01
CA GLY A 202 10.42 1.17 -28.64
C GLY A 202 10.31 -0.14 -27.87
N GLY A 203 9.56 -0.18 -26.75
CA GLY A 203 9.34 -1.37 -25.94
C GLY A 203 8.18 -2.23 -26.42
N THR A 204 8.07 -3.44 -25.87
CA THR A 204 6.94 -4.34 -26.04
C THR A 204 6.13 -4.35 -24.74
N PRO A 205 4.99 -3.64 -24.67
CA PRO A 205 4.16 -3.62 -23.48
C PRO A 205 3.51 -4.97 -23.23
N ARG A 206 3.44 -5.37 -21.96
CA ARG A 206 2.78 -6.59 -21.52
C ARG A 206 1.92 -6.32 -20.29
N PRO A 207 0.58 -6.24 -20.43
CA PRO A 207 -0.31 -6.12 -19.28
C PRO A 207 -0.14 -7.28 -18.31
N VAL A 208 -0.05 -6.96 -17.03
CA VAL A 208 0.19 -7.94 -15.95
C VAL A 208 -0.84 -7.79 -14.82
N PRO A 209 -1.18 -8.87 -14.10
CA PRO A 209 -2.05 -8.79 -12.94
C PRO A 209 -1.41 -7.99 -11.79
N SER A 210 -2.24 -7.53 -10.82
CA SER A 210 -1.74 -6.81 -9.63
C SER A 210 -0.76 -7.65 -8.79
N SER A 211 -0.88 -8.99 -8.86
CA SER A 211 0.00 -9.96 -8.20
C SER A 211 1.17 -10.44 -9.06
N ALA A 212 1.52 -9.71 -10.13
CA ALA A 212 2.55 -10.13 -11.08
C ALA A 212 3.92 -10.28 -10.40
N LYS A 213 4.72 -11.19 -10.98
CA LYS A 213 6.15 -11.33 -10.74
C LYS A 213 6.91 -10.77 -11.94
N LEU A 214 8.23 -10.61 -11.80
CA LEU A 214 9.09 -10.08 -12.88
C LEU A 214 9.43 -11.10 -13.97
N ASP A 215 8.91 -12.33 -13.90
CA ASP A 215 9.27 -13.42 -14.80
C ASP A 215 9.00 -13.06 -16.27
N GLY A 216 10.06 -13.08 -17.07
CA GLY A 216 10.01 -12.75 -18.50
C GLY A 216 9.73 -11.28 -18.79
N LEU A 217 9.91 -10.37 -17.84
CA LEU A 217 9.96 -8.93 -18.03
C LEU A 217 11.41 -8.45 -18.04
N ASP A 218 11.69 -7.43 -18.83
CA ASP A 218 12.95 -6.71 -18.83
C ASP A 218 12.84 -5.43 -17.99
N ALA A 219 11.62 -4.87 -17.92
CA ALA A 219 11.26 -3.79 -17.01
C ALA A 219 9.82 -3.94 -16.53
N TYR A 220 9.49 -3.24 -15.43
CA TYR A 220 8.14 -3.14 -14.91
C TYR A 220 7.83 -1.69 -14.50
N GLU A 221 6.72 -1.17 -15.02
CA GLU A 221 6.20 0.15 -14.67
C GLU A 221 5.57 0.08 -13.27
N GLN A 222 6.18 0.75 -12.27
CA GLN A 222 5.76 0.59 -10.87
C GLN A 222 6.13 1.82 -10.01
N GLN A 223 5.44 2.02 -8.89
CA GLN A 223 5.75 3.00 -7.86
C GLN A 223 6.74 2.46 -6.82
N LEU A 224 7.50 3.34 -6.15
CA LEU A 224 8.55 2.92 -5.22
C LEU A 224 8.01 2.13 -4.03
N SER A 225 6.88 2.53 -3.43
CA SER A 225 6.25 1.80 -2.32
C SER A 225 5.85 0.37 -2.69
N SER A 226 5.35 0.15 -3.92
CA SER A 226 5.03 -1.20 -4.39
C SER A 226 6.28 -2.01 -4.76
N ILE A 227 7.34 -1.36 -5.27
CA ILE A 227 8.64 -2.05 -5.51
C ILE A 227 9.18 -2.57 -4.18
N GLU A 228 9.13 -1.74 -3.14
CA GLU A 228 9.58 -2.06 -1.80
C GLU A 228 8.70 -3.15 -1.16
N GLY A 229 7.39 -2.90 -1.06
CA GLY A 229 6.45 -3.75 -0.33
C GLY A 229 6.24 -5.13 -0.95
N ASN A 230 6.32 -5.26 -2.29
CA ASN A 230 6.22 -6.56 -2.98
C ASN A 230 7.59 -7.23 -3.18
N GLY A 231 8.69 -6.59 -2.77
CA GLY A 231 10.05 -7.13 -2.91
C GLY A 231 10.51 -7.29 -4.36
N TYR A 232 10.02 -6.47 -5.30
CA TYR A 232 10.44 -6.51 -6.71
C TYR A 232 11.92 -6.16 -6.89
N ASP A 233 12.50 -5.38 -5.97
CA ASP A 233 13.93 -5.07 -5.90
C ASP A 233 14.82 -6.30 -5.84
N ARG A 234 14.32 -7.44 -5.34
CA ARG A 234 15.07 -8.71 -5.30
C ARG A 234 15.33 -9.31 -6.69
N GLY A 235 14.44 -9.03 -7.63
CA GLY A 235 14.54 -9.49 -9.03
C GLY A 235 15.02 -8.43 -10.01
N ALA A 236 15.26 -7.19 -9.56
CA ALA A 236 15.64 -6.05 -10.40
C ALA A 236 16.91 -5.35 -9.87
N LYS A 237 17.54 -4.56 -10.73
CA LYS A 237 18.80 -3.88 -10.39
C LYS A 237 18.72 -2.36 -10.46
N TYR A 238 17.76 -1.81 -11.19
CA TYR A 238 17.67 -0.40 -11.47
C TYR A 238 16.24 0.09 -11.32
N VAL A 239 16.08 1.33 -10.89
CA VAL A 239 14.82 2.09 -11.00
C VAL A 239 15.15 3.50 -11.50
N THR A 240 14.26 4.10 -12.29
CA THR A 240 14.45 5.47 -12.73
C THR A 240 14.28 6.44 -11.56
N ALA A 241 15.20 7.41 -11.45
CA ALA A 241 15.14 8.44 -10.41
C ALA A 241 14.23 9.61 -10.80
N ASN A 242 14.49 10.20 -11.97
CA ASN A 242 13.85 11.41 -12.48
C ASN A 242 13.00 11.19 -13.76
N VAL A 243 12.78 9.94 -14.17
CA VAL A 243 11.80 9.61 -15.20
C VAL A 243 10.53 9.12 -14.50
N ASN A 244 9.56 10.00 -14.36
CA ASN A 244 8.20 9.70 -13.93
C ASN A 244 7.34 9.62 -15.20
N LEU A 245 6.81 8.44 -15.50
CA LEU A 245 6.03 8.25 -16.72
C LEU A 245 4.69 8.98 -16.64
N TRP A 246 4.00 8.80 -15.51
CA TRP A 246 2.71 9.38 -15.14
C TRP A 246 2.45 9.16 -13.64
N PRO A 247 1.53 9.90 -13.01
CA PRO A 247 1.02 9.55 -11.70
C PRO A 247 0.03 8.38 -11.79
N ARG A 248 -0.38 7.87 -10.64
CA ARG A 248 -1.45 6.87 -10.53
C ARG A 248 -2.65 7.44 -9.75
N PRO A 249 -3.41 8.38 -10.31
CA PRO A 249 -4.64 8.85 -9.66
C PRO A 249 -5.62 7.69 -9.51
N LEU A 250 -6.35 7.68 -8.39
CA LEU A 250 -7.35 6.67 -8.06
C LEU A 250 -8.74 7.26 -8.26
N VAL A 251 -9.53 6.70 -9.16
CA VAL A 251 -10.91 7.10 -9.39
C VAL A 251 -11.83 6.23 -8.54
N LEU A 252 -12.62 6.88 -7.70
CA LEU A 252 -13.67 6.25 -6.89
C LEU A 252 -14.97 6.26 -7.68
N VAL A 253 -15.56 5.09 -7.87
CA VAL A 253 -16.82 4.94 -8.61
C VAL A 253 -17.83 4.14 -7.81
N MET A 254 -19.09 4.45 -8.02
CA MET A 254 -20.21 3.75 -7.43
C MET A 254 -21.21 3.35 -8.50
N ARG A 255 -21.89 2.22 -8.33
CA ARG A 255 -22.99 1.84 -9.19
C ARG A 255 -24.13 2.85 -9.07
N THR A 256 -24.60 3.40 -10.20
CA THR A 256 -25.64 4.44 -10.25
C THR A 256 -26.86 4.08 -9.39
N GLN A 257 -27.44 2.90 -9.58
CA GLN A 257 -28.60 2.47 -8.82
C GLN A 257 -28.36 2.34 -7.29
N ALA A 258 -27.11 2.08 -6.85
CA ALA A 258 -26.78 2.05 -5.44
C ALA A 258 -26.61 3.46 -4.86
N PHE A 259 -26.06 4.38 -5.65
CA PHE A 259 -25.91 5.80 -5.32
C PHE A 259 -27.28 6.50 -5.18
N GLU A 260 -28.20 6.30 -6.13
CA GLU A 260 -29.56 6.86 -6.10
C GLU A 260 -30.40 6.42 -4.89
N ARG A 261 -30.02 5.32 -4.23
CA ARG A 261 -30.69 4.85 -3.00
C ARG A 261 -30.15 5.50 -1.72
N LEU A 262 -29.09 6.29 -1.82
CA LEU A 262 -28.55 7.07 -0.71
C LEU A 262 -29.37 8.34 -0.52
N THR A 263 -29.40 8.86 0.70
CA THR A 263 -29.92 10.20 0.92
C THR A 263 -28.96 11.25 0.36
N ASP A 264 -29.46 12.47 0.14
CA ASP A 264 -28.62 13.57 -0.35
C ASP A 264 -27.42 13.83 0.58
N GLU A 265 -27.60 13.71 1.90
CA GLU A 265 -26.53 13.85 2.88
C GLU A 265 -25.49 12.73 2.76
N GLN A 266 -25.93 11.49 2.47
CA GLN A 266 -25.03 10.35 2.27
C GLN A 266 -24.27 10.47 0.94
N GLN A 267 -24.92 10.94 -0.12
CA GLN A 267 -24.28 11.22 -1.40
C GLN A 267 -23.24 12.33 -1.28
N SER A 268 -23.58 13.41 -0.59
CA SER A 268 -22.62 14.49 -0.29
C SER A 268 -21.46 13.99 0.55
N ALA A 269 -21.70 13.20 1.60
CA ALA A 269 -20.65 12.66 2.45
C ALA A 269 -19.60 11.85 1.68
N LEU A 270 -20.00 11.07 0.66
CA LEU A 270 -19.06 10.33 -0.18
C LEU A 270 -18.15 11.27 -0.99
N ARG A 271 -18.72 12.30 -1.60
CA ARG A 271 -17.98 13.26 -2.44
C ARG A 271 -17.12 14.21 -1.60
N ASP A 272 -17.68 14.75 -0.53
CA ASP A 272 -16.97 15.67 0.36
C ASP A 272 -15.78 14.97 1.04
N ALA A 273 -15.92 13.68 1.37
CA ALA A 273 -14.83 12.87 1.89
C ALA A 273 -13.69 12.71 0.86
N ALA A 274 -14.03 12.54 -0.43
CA ALA A 274 -13.01 12.45 -1.48
C ALA A 274 -12.26 13.78 -1.65
N ALA A 275 -12.98 14.90 -1.68
CA ALA A 275 -12.37 16.22 -1.74
C ALA A 275 -11.48 16.51 -0.52
N ALA A 276 -11.93 16.15 0.68
CA ALA A 276 -11.16 16.33 1.92
C ALA A 276 -9.88 15.48 1.95
N ALA A 277 -9.87 14.31 1.28
CA ALA A 277 -8.74 13.39 1.27
C ALA A 277 -7.60 13.82 0.32
N ILE A 278 -7.80 14.75 -0.61
CA ILE A 278 -6.81 15.10 -1.65
C ILE A 278 -5.46 15.51 -1.03
N SER A 279 -5.46 16.45 -0.09
CA SER A 279 -4.21 16.95 0.51
C SER A 279 -3.46 15.86 1.28
N SER A 280 -4.17 14.99 2.00
CA SER A 280 -3.57 13.87 2.73
C SER A 280 -3.05 12.79 1.79
N ALA A 281 -3.73 12.52 0.68
CA ALA A 281 -3.30 11.58 -0.35
C ALA A 281 -2.00 12.03 -1.04
N LEU A 282 -1.87 13.31 -1.38
CA LEU A 282 -0.63 13.89 -1.93
C LEU A 282 0.52 13.76 -0.93
N ALA A 283 0.26 14.10 0.35
CA ALA A 283 1.28 14.00 1.39
C ALA A 283 1.72 12.54 1.61
N ALA A 284 0.77 11.59 1.62
CA ALA A 284 1.05 10.17 1.76
C ALA A 284 1.90 9.63 0.60
N SER A 285 1.55 9.95 -0.65
CA SER A 285 2.30 9.50 -1.84
C SER A 285 3.77 9.99 -1.84
N ARG A 286 4.00 11.23 -1.40
CA ARG A 286 5.36 11.78 -1.23
C ARG A 286 6.12 11.09 -0.11
N ALA A 287 5.45 10.86 1.02
CA ALA A 287 6.05 10.20 2.18
C ALA A 287 6.43 8.76 1.84
N GLU A 288 5.55 8.00 1.20
CA GLU A 288 5.81 6.63 0.74
C GLU A 288 7.05 6.54 -0.17
N ASP A 289 7.19 7.44 -1.14
CA ASP A 289 8.37 7.48 -2.02
C ASP A 289 9.65 7.86 -1.24
N ALA A 290 9.55 8.82 -0.31
CA ALA A 290 10.67 9.25 0.53
C ALA A 290 11.12 8.15 1.51
N GLU A 291 10.22 7.32 1.98
CA GLU A 291 10.49 6.18 2.87
C GLU A 291 11.03 4.98 2.10
N ALA A 292 10.44 4.65 0.94
CA ALA A 292 10.84 3.51 0.13
C ALA A 292 12.23 3.69 -0.50
N ALA A 293 12.57 4.89 -1.00
CA ALA A 293 13.81 5.11 -1.74
C ALA A 293 15.08 4.73 -0.93
N PRO A 294 15.29 5.17 0.32
CA PRO A 294 16.46 4.76 1.10
C PRO A 294 16.47 3.26 1.44
N VAL A 295 15.31 2.63 1.60
CA VAL A 295 15.21 1.18 1.81
C VAL A 295 15.68 0.44 0.57
N LEU A 296 15.18 0.80 -0.60
CA LEU A 296 15.56 0.21 -1.89
C LEU A 296 17.05 0.40 -2.19
N CYS A 297 17.61 1.58 -1.87
CA CYS A 297 19.05 1.83 -1.97
C CYS A 297 19.87 0.88 -1.09
N ARG A 298 19.46 0.69 0.17
CA ARG A 298 20.16 -0.24 1.09
C ARG A 298 20.09 -1.69 0.60
N ARG A 299 19.00 -2.08 -0.06
CA ARG A 299 18.83 -3.41 -0.67
C ARG A 299 19.60 -3.56 -2.00
N GLY A 300 20.29 -2.51 -2.45
CA GLY A 300 21.17 -2.56 -3.63
C GLY A 300 20.52 -2.14 -4.95
N LEU A 301 19.26 -1.67 -4.92
CA LEU A 301 18.62 -1.11 -6.11
C LEU A 301 19.29 0.22 -6.47
N LYS A 302 19.62 0.40 -7.74
CA LYS A 302 20.29 1.59 -8.25
C LYS A 302 19.30 2.56 -8.85
N PHE A 303 19.29 3.80 -8.37
CA PHE A 303 18.51 4.87 -8.93
C PHE A 303 19.24 5.50 -10.11
N ALA A 304 18.72 5.27 -11.32
CA ALA A 304 19.29 5.77 -12.56
C ALA A 304 18.71 7.14 -12.91
N VAL A 305 19.58 8.10 -13.17
CA VAL A 305 19.21 9.47 -13.52
C VAL A 305 19.35 9.65 -15.03
N ALA A 306 18.26 10.08 -15.67
CA ALA A 306 18.26 10.54 -17.06
C ALA A 306 18.87 11.95 -17.13
N SER A 307 19.72 12.19 -18.11
CA SER A 307 20.22 13.55 -18.42
C SER A 307 19.09 14.41 -19.01
N ALA A 308 19.30 15.71 -19.08
CA ALA A 308 18.36 16.62 -19.75
C ALA A 308 18.15 16.25 -21.23
N SER A 309 19.19 15.76 -21.91
CA SER A 309 19.10 15.23 -23.27
C SER A 309 18.25 13.98 -23.36
N ASP A 310 18.47 13.01 -22.44
CA ASP A 310 17.68 11.76 -22.39
C ASP A 310 16.19 12.05 -22.15
N LEU A 311 15.89 12.99 -21.25
CA LEU A 311 14.50 13.43 -20.99
C LEU A 311 13.85 14.08 -22.22
N ALA A 312 14.62 14.89 -22.97
CA ALA A 312 14.14 15.48 -24.21
C ALA A 312 13.88 14.42 -25.29
N GLU A 313 14.76 13.42 -25.41
CA GLU A 313 14.58 12.30 -26.33
C GLU A 313 13.36 11.45 -25.96
N LEU A 314 13.13 11.18 -24.67
CA LEU A 314 11.93 10.47 -24.19
C LEU A 314 10.65 11.23 -24.53
N ARG A 315 10.61 12.56 -24.31
CA ARG A 315 9.46 13.39 -24.66
C ARG A 315 9.19 13.38 -26.16
N SER A 316 10.24 13.54 -26.98
CA SER A 316 10.10 13.50 -28.45
C SER A 316 9.61 12.13 -28.94
N ALA A 317 10.04 11.05 -28.32
CA ALA A 317 9.61 9.71 -28.71
C ALA A 317 8.10 9.47 -28.46
N VAL A 318 7.50 10.12 -27.48
CA VAL A 318 6.07 9.98 -27.16
C VAL A 318 5.17 11.03 -27.83
N GLU A 319 5.72 11.97 -28.63
CA GLU A 319 4.93 12.95 -29.39
C GLU A 319 3.79 12.32 -30.24
N PRO A 320 3.95 11.15 -30.88
CA PRO A 320 2.85 10.54 -31.61
C PRO A 320 1.65 10.20 -30.73
N VAL A 321 1.87 9.82 -29.46
CA VAL A 321 0.80 9.53 -28.49
C VAL A 321 -0.01 10.78 -28.20
N TYR A 322 0.65 11.94 -28.09
CA TYR A 322 -0.05 13.22 -27.89
C TYR A 322 -0.92 13.59 -29.10
N ALA A 323 -0.47 13.31 -30.31
CA ALA A 323 -1.28 13.57 -31.51
C ALA A 323 -2.60 12.76 -31.50
N ASP A 324 -2.57 11.54 -30.98
CA ASP A 324 -3.76 10.70 -30.83
C ASP A 324 -4.64 11.16 -29.66
N LEU A 325 -4.08 11.54 -28.52
CA LEU A 325 -4.80 12.07 -27.36
C LEU A 325 -5.49 13.41 -27.67
N GLU A 326 -4.82 14.30 -28.41
CA GLU A 326 -5.31 15.62 -28.80
C GLU A 326 -6.36 15.57 -29.94
N ALA A 327 -6.62 14.39 -30.51
CA ALA A 327 -7.74 14.21 -31.42
C ALA A 327 -9.10 14.37 -30.72
N ASP A 328 -9.15 14.11 -29.41
CA ASP A 328 -10.29 14.40 -28.55
C ASP A 328 -10.17 15.83 -28.00
N PRO A 329 -11.14 16.75 -28.26
CA PRO A 329 -11.04 18.15 -27.86
C PRO A 329 -11.00 18.37 -26.34
N GLU A 330 -11.67 17.52 -25.55
CA GLU A 330 -11.70 17.66 -24.09
C GLU A 330 -10.38 17.21 -23.50
N THR A 331 -9.85 16.07 -23.96
CA THR A 331 -8.52 15.58 -23.60
C THR A 331 -7.44 16.59 -23.97
N LYS A 332 -7.54 17.19 -25.18
CA LYS A 332 -6.61 18.25 -25.61
C LYS A 332 -6.67 19.46 -24.67
N SER A 333 -7.86 19.95 -24.34
CA SER A 333 -8.01 21.10 -23.44
C SER A 333 -7.37 20.85 -22.09
N ALA A 334 -7.55 19.65 -21.53
CA ALA A 334 -6.94 19.26 -20.26
C ALA A 334 -5.41 19.14 -20.36
N ILE A 335 -4.87 18.60 -21.47
CA ILE A 335 -3.41 18.55 -21.73
C ILE A 335 -2.83 19.96 -21.82
N ASP A 336 -3.48 20.86 -22.53
CA ASP A 336 -3.05 22.26 -22.67
C ASP A 336 -3.02 22.94 -21.28
N GLU A 337 -4.07 22.81 -20.49
CA GLU A 337 -4.14 23.38 -19.14
C GLU A 337 -3.06 22.82 -18.20
N ILE A 338 -2.85 21.50 -18.19
CA ILE A 338 -1.78 20.87 -17.41
C ILE A 338 -0.40 21.32 -17.88
N SER A 339 -0.21 21.51 -19.19
CA SER A 339 1.05 21.99 -19.77
C SER A 339 1.35 23.43 -19.36
N ASP A 340 0.34 24.29 -19.31
CA ASP A 340 0.45 25.66 -18.82
C ASP A 340 0.84 25.69 -17.33
N LEU A 341 0.20 24.88 -16.49
CA LEU A 341 0.57 24.72 -15.08
C LEU A 341 2.02 24.22 -14.92
N LYS A 342 2.44 23.29 -15.79
CA LYS A 342 3.80 22.78 -15.79
C LYS A 342 4.82 23.86 -16.15
N ALA A 343 4.50 24.74 -17.10
CA ALA A 343 5.37 25.82 -17.51
C ALA A 343 5.58 26.90 -16.41
N GLU A 344 4.64 27.02 -15.47
CA GLU A 344 4.75 27.91 -14.32
C GLU A 344 5.68 27.37 -13.22
N LEU A 345 5.94 26.06 -13.20
CA LEU A 345 6.76 25.44 -12.18
C LEU A 345 8.25 25.54 -12.55
N ALA A 346 9.07 25.84 -11.55
CA ALA A 346 10.51 25.66 -11.68
C ALA A 346 10.81 24.18 -11.94
N ALA A 347 11.87 23.89 -12.71
CA ALA A 347 12.28 22.51 -12.93
C ALA A 347 12.34 21.75 -11.58
N SER A 348 11.65 20.60 -11.53
CA SER A 348 11.45 19.84 -10.31
C SER A 348 12.76 19.58 -9.56
N ALA A 349 12.73 19.75 -8.25
CA ALA A 349 13.86 19.54 -7.36
C ALA A 349 14.21 18.03 -7.27
N GLU A 350 15.45 17.81 -6.92
CA GLU A 350 16.16 16.55 -6.58
C GLU A 350 15.41 15.23 -6.75
N ALA A 351 15.80 14.50 -7.78
CA ALA A 351 15.46 13.09 -7.94
C ALA A 351 16.07 12.26 -6.79
N PRO A 352 15.36 11.24 -6.26
CA PRO A 352 15.92 10.36 -5.27
C PRO A 352 17.19 9.68 -5.82
N THR A 353 18.30 9.82 -5.11
CA THR A 353 19.58 9.20 -5.46
C THR A 353 20.07 8.40 -4.28
N CYS A 354 20.69 7.25 -4.55
CA CYS A 354 21.39 6.52 -3.51
C CYS A 354 22.66 7.28 -3.11
N ALA A 355 22.68 7.89 -1.96
CA ALA A 355 23.86 8.56 -1.44
C ALA A 355 25.02 7.56 -1.40
N GLY A 356 26.04 7.75 -2.26
CA GLY A 356 27.30 7.00 -2.21
C GLY A 356 27.56 5.96 -3.30
N SER A 357 26.88 5.98 -4.46
CA SER A 357 27.15 5.03 -5.54
C SER A 357 28.37 5.34 -6.44
N ASP A 358 29.03 6.51 -6.26
CA ASP A 358 30.27 6.83 -6.95
C ASP A 358 31.30 7.42 -6.01
N SER A 359 32.04 6.55 -5.35
CA SER A 359 33.47 6.67 -5.06
C SER A 359 33.85 5.57 -4.07
N GLY A 360 34.98 4.92 -4.35
CA GLY A 360 35.46 3.83 -3.54
C GLY A 360 35.60 4.17 -2.05
N ARG A 361 35.29 3.20 -1.24
CA ARG A 361 35.63 3.11 0.19
C ARG A 361 35.66 4.45 0.95
N GLY A 362 34.52 5.12 1.03
CA GLY A 362 34.29 6.26 1.91
C GLY A 362 33.33 5.87 3.01
N SER A 363 33.79 5.84 4.22
CA SER A 363 33.03 5.63 5.44
C SER A 363 31.81 6.56 5.52
N HIS A 364 30.62 5.97 5.69
CA HIS A 364 29.40 6.72 6.01
C HIS A 364 29.63 7.64 7.22
N PRO A 365 29.18 8.92 7.19
CA PRO A 365 29.43 9.88 8.27
C PRO A 365 28.94 9.48 9.65
N TRP A 366 27.99 8.54 9.75
CA TRP A 366 27.48 8.02 11.02
C TRP A 366 28.21 6.75 11.53
N VAL A 367 29.17 6.22 10.77
CA VAL A 367 30.08 5.13 11.20
C VAL A 367 31.19 5.64 12.14
N GLN A 368 31.36 6.95 12.32
CA GLN A 368 32.45 7.55 13.10
C GLN A 368 32.08 8.07 14.49
N ALA A 369 30.85 8.07 14.90
CA ALA A 369 30.58 8.17 16.33
C ALA A 369 30.74 6.76 16.89
N ALA A 370 31.81 6.50 17.63
CA ALA A 370 31.98 5.26 18.41
C ALA A 370 30.70 5.08 19.22
N ALA A 371 29.80 4.22 18.77
CA ALA A 371 28.48 4.08 19.37
C ALA A 371 28.68 3.71 20.84
N LYS A 372 28.12 4.50 21.75
CA LYS A 372 28.20 4.26 23.18
C LYS A 372 27.55 2.92 23.47
N ARG A 373 28.14 2.17 24.39
CA ARG A 373 27.51 0.96 24.93
C ARG A 373 26.11 1.29 25.43
N THR A 374 25.17 0.46 25.10
CA THR A 374 23.80 0.54 25.61
C THR A 374 23.67 -0.36 26.84
N PRO A 375 22.66 -0.15 27.68
CA PRO A 375 22.41 -1.01 28.85
C PRO A 375 22.17 -2.48 28.49
N ILE A 376 21.68 -2.74 27.26
CA ILE A 376 21.34 -4.08 26.77
C ILE A 376 22.42 -4.71 25.88
N ASP A 377 23.58 -4.09 25.72
CA ASP A 377 24.66 -4.75 24.98
C ASP A 377 25.02 -6.09 25.62
N GLY A 378 25.13 -7.12 24.82
CA GLY A 378 25.45 -8.47 25.28
C GLY A 378 25.09 -9.55 24.28
N VAL A 379 25.31 -10.78 24.66
CA VAL A 379 24.88 -11.94 23.90
C VAL A 379 23.76 -12.62 24.67
N TYR A 380 22.64 -12.81 24.03
CA TYR A 380 21.42 -13.34 24.62
C TYR A 380 20.96 -14.59 23.88
N GLU A 381 20.48 -15.57 24.63
CA GLU A 381 19.94 -16.81 24.09
C GLU A 381 18.59 -17.14 24.71
N VAL A 382 17.67 -17.63 23.89
CA VAL A 382 16.38 -18.18 24.32
C VAL A 382 16.03 -19.37 23.43
N THR A 383 15.36 -20.37 24.00
CA THR A 383 14.76 -21.45 23.21
C THR A 383 13.28 -21.48 23.51
N THR A 384 12.46 -21.29 22.50
CA THR A 384 11.00 -21.33 22.58
C THR A 384 10.47 -22.62 21.96
N THR A 385 9.40 -23.14 22.53
CA THR A 385 8.64 -24.27 21.98
C THR A 385 7.37 -23.76 21.35
N GLU A 386 6.79 -24.54 20.45
CA GLU A 386 5.48 -24.26 19.85
C GLU A 386 4.39 -23.96 20.91
N GLN A 387 4.34 -24.76 21.99
CA GLN A 387 3.40 -24.57 23.09
C GLN A 387 3.61 -23.25 23.84
N GLU A 388 4.84 -22.81 24.00
CA GLU A 388 5.15 -21.53 24.65
C GLU A 388 4.75 -20.33 23.77
N LEU A 389 4.84 -20.45 22.45
CA LEU A 389 4.37 -19.41 21.51
C LEU A 389 2.83 -19.33 21.54
N LEU A 390 2.14 -20.45 21.46
CA LEU A 390 0.68 -20.50 21.57
C LEU A 390 0.16 -19.93 22.90
N ALA A 391 0.87 -20.20 24.01
CA ALA A 391 0.53 -19.64 25.30
C ALA A 391 0.80 -18.12 25.43
N ALA A 392 1.59 -17.55 24.52
CA ALA A 392 1.88 -16.14 24.44
C ALA A 392 0.99 -15.40 23.41
N ASP A 393 -0.16 -15.98 23.04
CA ASP A 393 -1.14 -15.46 22.07
C ASP A 393 -0.56 -15.27 20.64
N ALA A 394 0.45 -16.08 20.27
CA ALA A 394 0.95 -16.07 18.89
C ALA A 394 -0.12 -16.59 17.93
N GLU A 395 -0.30 -15.90 16.80
CA GLU A 395 -1.16 -16.39 15.72
C GLU A 395 -0.64 -17.74 15.18
N GLU A 396 -1.54 -18.60 14.71
CA GLU A 396 -1.20 -19.96 14.23
C GLU A 396 -0.09 -19.93 13.17
N ALA A 397 -0.06 -18.91 12.31
CA ALA A 397 0.98 -18.72 11.30
C ALA A 397 2.38 -18.38 11.88
N LEU A 398 2.46 -17.87 13.11
CA LEU A 398 3.71 -17.52 13.80
C LEU A 398 4.26 -18.68 14.65
N VAL A 399 3.47 -19.72 14.88
CA VAL A 399 3.88 -20.90 15.64
C VAL A 399 5.08 -21.61 15.03
N GLU A 400 5.28 -21.53 13.72
CA GLU A 400 6.45 -22.06 13.03
C GLU A 400 7.77 -21.37 13.42
N ASN A 401 7.69 -20.22 14.10
CA ASN A 401 8.84 -19.41 14.54
C ASN A 401 9.38 -19.82 15.92
N TYR A 402 9.26 -21.07 16.32
CA TYR A 402 9.88 -21.61 17.51
C TYR A 402 11.35 -22.00 17.28
N GLY A 403 12.06 -22.38 18.34
CA GLY A 403 13.42 -22.92 18.28
C GLY A 403 14.42 -22.17 19.14
N ALA A 404 15.69 -22.38 18.83
CA ALA A 404 16.79 -21.69 19.51
C ALA A 404 17.08 -20.36 18.82
N PHE A 405 17.02 -19.29 19.60
CA PHE A 405 17.39 -17.95 19.14
C PHE A 405 18.64 -17.47 19.87
N ARG A 406 19.47 -16.75 19.16
CA ARG A 406 20.64 -16.07 19.67
C ARG A 406 20.73 -14.65 19.13
N TRP A 407 20.79 -13.67 20.03
CA TRP A 407 21.04 -12.28 19.71
C TRP A 407 22.40 -11.83 20.20
N VAL A 408 23.12 -11.09 19.36
CA VAL A 408 24.30 -10.33 19.70
C VAL A 408 23.96 -8.87 19.60
N LEU A 409 24.00 -8.14 20.70
CA LEU A 409 23.75 -6.70 20.77
C LEU A 409 25.07 -6.03 21.13
N ASP A 410 25.62 -5.21 20.23
CA ASP A 410 26.87 -4.48 20.46
C ASP A 410 26.79 -3.07 19.89
N ARG A 411 26.79 -2.09 20.78
CA ARG A 411 26.90 -0.67 20.46
C ARG A 411 25.93 -0.19 19.36
N GLY A 412 24.66 -0.55 19.48
CA GLY A 412 23.62 -0.14 18.53
C GLY A 412 23.52 -1.02 17.26
N ARG A 413 24.29 -2.11 17.18
CA ARG A 413 24.14 -3.11 16.11
C ARG A 413 23.71 -4.45 16.68
N PHE A 414 22.87 -5.18 15.92
CA PHE A 414 22.46 -6.51 16.30
C PHE A 414 22.73 -7.55 15.21
N GLU A 415 22.91 -8.77 15.66
CA GLU A 415 22.84 -9.99 14.85
C GLU A 415 21.90 -10.96 15.57
N MET A 416 20.88 -11.45 14.86
CA MET A 416 19.94 -12.46 15.34
C MET A 416 20.12 -13.72 14.51
N LYS A 417 20.11 -14.87 15.18
CA LYS A 417 20.03 -16.19 14.55
C LYS A 417 18.93 -17.01 15.18
N GLN A 418 18.18 -17.70 14.33
CA GLN A 418 17.18 -18.69 14.75
C GLN A 418 17.50 -20.03 14.12
N LYS A 419 17.36 -21.09 14.92
CA LYS A 419 17.53 -22.46 14.44
C LYS A 419 16.49 -23.38 15.05
N ASN A 420 15.79 -24.15 14.18
CA ASN A 420 14.98 -25.30 14.54
C ASN A 420 15.10 -26.37 13.45
N GLY A 421 14.25 -27.42 13.48
CA GLY A 421 14.28 -28.50 12.48
C GLY A 421 13.95 -28.06 11.05
N ALA A 422 13.26 -26.93 10.86
CA ALA A 422 12.80 -26.43 9.58
C ALA A 422 13.41 -25.05 9.22
N SER A 423 13.93 -24.31 10.21
CA SER A 423 14.49 -22.95 10.04
C SER A 423 15.97 -22.92 10.43
N ASP A 424 16.77 -22.26 9.61
CA ASP A 424 18.15 -21.83 9.93
C ASP A 424 18.31 -20.45 9.31
N ARG A 425 17.87 -19.41 10.02
CA ARG A 425 17.79 -18.03 9.50
C ARG A 425 18.54 -17.05 10.37
N TRP A 426 18.88 -15.93 9.80
CA TRP A 426 19.54 -14.82 10.48
C TRP A 426 19.03 -13.46 10.01
N ALA A 427 19.15 -12.48 10.88
CA ALA A 427 18.92 -11.08 10.59
C ALA A 427 20.00 -10.22 11.25
N THR A 428 20.37 -9.12 10.59
CA THR A 428 21.29 -8.12 11.14
C THR A 428 20.69 -6.72 10.97
N GLY A 429 21.15 -5.78 11.80
CA GLY A 429 20.66 -4.41 11.70
C GLY A 429 21.19 -3.52 12.81
N THR A 430 20.44 -2.45 13.05
CA THR A 430 20.74 -1.49 14.11
C THR A 430 19.67 -1.52 15.21
N TYR A 431 20.02 -1.07 16.41
CA TYR A 431 19.07 -0.84 17.47
C TYR A 431 19.38 0.44 18.25
N SER A 432 18.35 1.06 18.75
CA SER A 432 18.44 2.23 19.62
C SER A 432 17.67 2.01 20.92
N VAL A 433 18.22 2.53 22.02
CA VAL A 433 17.60 2.43 23.35
C VAL A 433 17.23 3.82 23.83
N ARG A 434 15.96 4.03 24.18
CA ARG A 434 15.43 5.28 24.73
C ARG A 434 14.61 4.99 25.98
N GLY A 435 15.21 5.20 27.14
CA GLY A 435 14.54 4.85 28.42
C GLY A 435 14.33 3.35 28.53
N ASP A 436 13.07 2.94 28.68
CA ASP A 436 12.63 1.53 28.74
C ASP A 436 12.21 0.96 27.37
N ALA A 437 12.33 1.75 26.30
CA ALA A 437 12.04 1.30 24.94
C ALA A 437 13.33 0.95 24.19
N VAL A 438 13.27 -0.09 23.37
CA VAL A 438 14.27 -0.48 22.38
C VAL A 438 13.62 -0.66 21.03
N GLU A 439 14.23 -0.08 20.01
CA GLU A 439 13.81 -0.15 18.63
C GLU A 439 14.90 -0.84 17.81
N PHE A 440 14.54 -1.90 17.07
CA PHE A 440 15.42 -2.64 16.18
C PHE A 440 15.00 -2.36 14.74
N THR A 441 15.96 -1.99 13.90
CA THR A 441 15.74 -1.83 12.44
C THR A 441 16.53 -2.91 11.73
N VAL A 442 15.85 -3.79 10.99
CA VAL A 442 16.46 -4.86 10.21
C VAL A 442 17.14 -4.26 8.97
N GLU A 443 18.40 -4.60 8.74
CA GLU A 443 19.17 -4.15 7.56
C GLU A 443 19.38 -5.27 6.53
N ASP A 444 19.55 -6.52 7.00
CA ASP A 444 19.81 -7.66 6.13
C ASP A 444 19.30 -8.97 6.77
N THR A 445 18.85 -9.90 5.94
CA THR A 445 18.32 -11.19 6.39
C THR A 445 18.69 -12.30 5.42
N GLY A 446 18.68 -13.55 5.91
CA GLY A 446 18.93 -14.70 5.05
C GLY A 446 18.75 -16.03 5.77
N GLY A 447 19.05 -17.11 5.04
CA GLY A 447 18.91 -18.47 5.54
C GLY A 447 17.70 -19.20 4.97
N VAL A 448 17.21 -20.20 5.67
CA VAL A 448 16.03 -21.01 5.31
C VAL A 448 14.97 -20.83 6.37
N ALA A 449 13.77 -20.48 5.95
CA ALA A 449 12.60 -20.41 6.81
C ALA A 449 11.38 -21.03 6.12
N PRO A 450 10.47 -21.68 6.86
CA PRO A 450 9.18 -22.11 6.33
C PRO A 450 8.39 -20.90 5.83
N ASN A 451 7.66 -21.08 4.72
CA ASN A 451 6.70 -20.11 4.19
C ASN A 451 7.25 -18.69 3.93
N ASP A 452 8.56 -18.56 3.62
CA ASP A 452 9.23 -17.25 3.43
C ASP A 452 9.09 -16.30 4.64
N ALA A 453 8.90 -16.84 5.84
CA ALA A 453 8.78 -16.10 7.09
C ALA A 453 10.14 -15.54 7.56
N HIS A 454 10.66 -14.58 6.80
CA HIS A 454 11.83 -13.80 7.18
C HIS A 454 11.41 -12.41 7.65
N GLU A 455 12.11 -11.91 8.65
CA GLU A 455 12.13 -10.47 8.89
C GLU A 455 12.58 -9.77 7.60
N ARG A 456 12.03 -8.57 7.32
CA ARG A 456 12.33 -7.85 6.08
C ARG A 456 13.33 -6.73 6.35
N PRO A 457 14.34 -6.53 5.48
CA PRO A 457 15.16 -5.32 5.55
C PRO A 457 14.28 -4.06 5.53
N GLY A 458 14.50 -3.16 6.47
CA GLY A 458 13.69 -1.97 6.70
C GLY A 458 12.58 -2.17 7.74
N GLU A 459 12.28 -3.38 8.15
CA GLU A 459 11.31 -3.66 9.20
C GLU A 459 11.80 -3.14 10.56
N VAL A 460 10.90 -2.55 11.32
CA VAL A 460 11.20 -1.96 12.63
C VAL A 460 10.40 -2.67 13.70
N PHE A 461 11.09 -3.21 14.70
CA PHE A 461 10.49 -3.83 15.87
C PHE A 461 10.73 -2.96 17.10
N THR A 462 9.68 -2.68 17.85
CA THR A 462 9.78 -1.89 19.08
C THR A 462 9.28 -2.68 20.27
N PHE A 463 10.07 -2.69 21.35
CA PHE A 463 9.72 -3.37 22.58
C PHE A 463 9.96 -2.46 23.78
N ARG A 464 9.18 -2.65 24.85
CA ARG A 464 9.64 -2.27 26.19
C ARG A 464 10.60 -3.33 26.67
N TRP A 465 11.71 -2.90 27.28
CA TRP A 465 12.70 -3.82 27.80
C TRP A 465 12.92 -3.63 29.29
N SER A 466 13.29 -4.71 29.94
CA SER A 466 13.87 -4.69 31.28
C SER A 466 15.00 -5.72 31.37
N LEU A 467 16.05 -5.36 32.09
CA LEU A 467 17.19 -6.27 32.34
C LEU A 467 17.32 -6.42 33.85
N TYR A 468 17.08 -7.63 34.33
CA TYR A 468 17.29 -7.98 35.72
C TYR A 468 18.30 -9.14 35.81
N ARG A 469 19.46 -8.86 36.47
CA ARG A 469 20.62 -9.76 36.44
C ARG A 469 21.03 -10.10 35.00
N ASP A 470 20.88 -11.39 34.59
CA ASP A 470 21.23 -11.88 33.26
C ASP A 470 19.97 -12.19 32.41
N GLN A 471 18.82 -11.62 32.74
CA GLN A 471 17.57 -11.86 32.01
C GLN A 471 17.07 -10.55 31.38
N LEU A 472 17.07 -10.52 30.04
CA LEU A 472 16.43 -9.48 29.23
C LEU A 472 14.99 -9.90 28.95
N THR A 473 14.03 -9.11 29.38
CA THR A 473 12.61 -9.29 29.08
C THR A 473 12.18 -8.22 28.09
N LEU A 474 11.49 -8.66 27.04
CA LEU A 474 10.87 -7.81 26.03
C LEU A 474 9.36 -7.88 26.18
N ALA A 475 8.67 -6.75 26.11
CA ALA A 475 7.23 -6.64 26.17
C ALA A 475 6.71 -5.81 24.99
N ALA A 476 5.47 -6.06 24.57
CA ALA A 476 4.84 -5.32 23.50
C ALA A 476 4.73 -3.83 23.82
N VAL A 477 4.80 -3.02 22.78
CA VAL A 477 4.47 -1.59 22.77
C VAL A 477 3.16 -1.44 22.02
N GLU A 478 2.22 -0.69 22.58
CA GLU A 478 0.96 -0.35 21.93
C GLU A 478 1.25 0.39 20.61
N ASP A 479 0.55 0.05 19.56
CA ASP A 479 0.72 0.61 18.20
C ASP A 479 2.09 0.37 17.53
N ALA A 480 2.88 -0.61 17.99
CA ALA A 480 4.15 -0.97 17.38
C ALA A 480 4.27 -2.47 17.04
N ILE A 481 5.06 -2.80 16.03
CA ILE A 481 5.37 -4.19 15.70
C ILE A 481 6.26 -4.77 16.80
N SER A 482 5.73 -5.72 17.54
CA SER A 482 6.39 -6.38 18.68
C SER A 482 6.20 -7.90 18.58
N PRO A 483 6.96 -8.60 17.71
CA PRO A 483 6.73 -10.02 17.42
C PRO A 483 6.74 -10.92 18.66
N GLU A 484 5.75 -11.81 18.75
CA GLU A 484 5.54 -12.73 19.86
C GLU A 484 6.74 -13.65 20.14
N PRO A 485 7.43 -14.20 19.14
CA PRO A 485 8.58 -15.08 19.37
C PRO A 485 9.67 -14.47 20.25
N PHE A 486 9.84 -13.14 20.16
CA PHE A 486 10.87 -12.43 20.92
C PHE A 486 10.44 -12.06 22.34
N ARG A 487 9.12 -12.06 22.65
CA ARG A 487 8.56 -11.69 23.96
C ARG A 487 7.94 -12.86 24.71
N ALA A 488 7.91 -14.05 24.13
CA ALA A 488 7.30 -15.23 24.74
C ALA A 488 7.92 -15.61 26.10
N LYS A 489 9.21 -15.36 26.27
CA LYS A 489 9.90 -15.54 27.55
C LYS A 489 11.19 -14.74 27.64
N PRO A 490 11.76 -14.56 28.88
CA PRO A 490 13.01 -13.84 29.07
C PRO A 490 14.19 -14.48 28.36
N TRP A 491 15.06 -13.63 27.79
CA TRP A 491 16.31 -13.99 27.13
C TRP A 491 17.43 -14.06 28.16
N ARG A 492 18.15 -15.15 28.19
CA ARG A 492 19.29 -15.31 29.10
C ARG A 492 20.56 -14.70 28.50
N ARG A 493 21.15 -13.75 29.19
CA ARG A 493 22.46 -13.20 28.86
C ARG A 493 23.54 -14.26 29.08
N VAL A 494 24.36 -14.51 28.04
CA VAL A 494 25.43 -15.54 28.09
C VAL A 494 26.84 -14.92 27.97
N LYS A 495 26.91 -13.63 27.59
CA LYS A 495 28.19 -12.88 27.52
C LYS A 495 27.99 -11.38 27.62
#